data_80c4a8f7ea019bacba81c91084c63e7e
#
_entry.id   80c4a8f7ea019bacba81c91084c63e7e
#
_cell.length_a   1.000
_cell.length_b   1.000
_cell.length_c   1.000
_cell.angle_alpha   90.00
_cell.angle_beta   90.00
_cell.angle_gamma   90.00
#
_symmetry.space_group_name_H-M   'P 1'
#
loop_
_entity.id
_entity.type
_entity.pdbx_description
1 polymer ?
#
loop_
_entity_poly.entity_id
_entity_poly.type
_entity_poly.pdbx_seq_one_letter_code
_entity_poly.pdbx_strand_id
1 'polypeptide(L)'
;MKTTERPIIVEKTFNTSIEDVWNAITVLDEMHKWYFDSIHEFKTEVGFKTQFKIENEGRSFTHKWEITQVEPFKLIKYNWEFEEYPGKATVEFKILKEDNLTKLRLTDIVIEDFTDDIPEFKRESCVGGWEYFLNRLKEYLD
;
A
#
# COMPACT_ATOMS: atom_id res chain seq x y z
N MET A 1 -1.95 -4.60 15.23
CA MET A 1 -1.58 -5.78 14.40
C MET A 1 -0.29 -6.39 14.91
N LYS A 2 -0.20 -7.70 14.86
CA LYS A 2 0.89 -8.47 15.46
C LYS A 2 1.57 -9.36 14.44
N THR A 3 2.82 -9.70 14.72
CA THR A 3 3.62 -10.61 13.88
C THR A 3 3.04 -12.03 13.82
N THR A 4 2.21 -12.39 14.80
CA THR A 4 1.55 -13.70 14.86
C THR A 4 0.30 -13.79 14.00
N GLU A 5 -0.19 -12.67 13.48
CA GLU A 5 -1.38 -12.66 12.63
C GLU A 5 -0.99 -13.06 11.19
N ARG A 6 -1.96 -13.70 10.50
CA ARG A 6 -1.77 -14.05 9.09
C ARG A 6 -1.66 -12.80 8.23
N PRO A 7 -1.01 -12.86 7.06
CA PRO A 7 -0.96 -11.73 6.15
C PRO A 7 -2.36 -11.22 5.79
N ILE A 8 -2.45 -9.91 5.56
CA ILE A 8 -3.65 -9.32 4.97
C ILE A 8 -3.47 -9.41 3.46
N ILE A 9 -4.43 -10.01 2.77
CA ILE A 9 -4.41 -10.14 1.32
C ILE A 9 -5.70 -9.55 0.77
N VAL A 10 -5.57 -8.57 -0.12
CA VAL A 10 -6.71 -7.96 -0.80
C VAL A 10 -6.42 -7.99 -2.30
N GLU A 11 -7.39 -8.44 -3.07
CA GLU A 11 -7.25 -8.57 -4.52
C GLU A 11 -8.31 -7.78 -5.24
N LYS A 12 -7.96 -7.21 -6.40
CA LYS A 12 -8.89 -6.56 -7.32
C LYS A 12 -8.53 -6.93 -8.74
N THR A 13 -9.54 -7.05 -9.57
CA THR A 13 -9.38 -7.34 -10.99
C THR A 13 -9.82 -6.11 -11.79
N PHE A 14 -9.02 -5.76 -12.79
CA PHE A 14 -9.21 -4.56 -13.62
C PHE A 14 -9.35 -4.94 -15.08
N ASN A 15 -10.24 -4.26 -15.78
CA ASN A 15 -10.40 -4.41 -17.21
C ASN A 15 -9.49 -3.43 -17.95
N THR A 16 -8.19 -3.55 -17.69
CA THR A 16 -7.17 -2.70 -18.29
C THR A 16 -5.85 -3.46 -18.37
N SER A 17 -4.82 -2.85 -18.95
CA SER A 17 -3.53 -3.50 -19.18
C SER A 17 -2.68 -3.56 -17.91
N ILE A 18 -1.70 -4.47 -17.90
CA ILE A 18 -0.68 -4.55 -16.85
C ILE A 18 0.06 -3.20 -16.72
N GLU A 19 0.37 -2.58 -17.86
CA GLU A 19 1.05 -1.28 -17.89
C GLU A 19 0.24 -0.20 -17.18
N ASP A 20 -1.08 -0.14 -17.43
CA ASP A 20 -1.95 0.84 -16.77
C ASP A 20 -1.98 0.64 -15.26
N VAL A 21 -2.06 -0.60 -14.80
CA VAL A 21 -2.04 -0.90 -13.36
C VAL A 21 -0.68 -0.53 -12.76
N TRP A 22 0.40 -0.90 -13.43
CA TRP A 22 1.76 -0.57 -12.96
C TRP A 22 1.96 0.94 -12.84
N ASN A 23 1.55 1.70 -13.84
CA ASN A 23 1.66 3.15 -13.81
C ASN A 23 0.83 3.74 -12.66
N ALA A 24 -0.36 3.23 -12.43
CA ALA A 24 -1.24 3.72 -11.37
C ALA A 24 -0.61 3.54 -9.98
N ILE A 25 0.16 2.48 -9.76
CA ILE A 25 0.74 2.19 -8.45
C ILE A 25 2.17 2.74 -8.30
N THR A 26 2.77 3.29 -9.34
CA THR A 26 4.17 3.75 -9.30
C THR A 26 4.40 5.19 -9.75
N VAL A 27 3.51 5.77 -10.54
CA VAL A 27 3.62 7.15 -11.01
C VAL A 27 2.91 8.07 -10.03
N LEU A 28 3.64 9.05 -9.49
CA LEU A 28 3.15 9.91 -8.41
C LEU A 28 1.80 10.57 -8.73
N ASP A 29 1.66 11.18 -9.92
CA ASP A 29 0.42 11.85 -10.31
C ASP A 29 -0.77 10.89 -10.35
N GLU A 30 -0.54 9.63 -10.73
CA GLU A 30 -1.59 8.62 -10.74
C GLU A 30 -1.88 8.11 -9.33
N MET A 31 -0.84 7.95 -8.50
CA MET A 31 -1.01 7.55 -7.11
C MET A 31 -1.92 8.54 -6.35
N HIS A 32 -1.82 9.83 -6.65
CA HIS A 32 -2.67 10.84 -6.04
C HIS A 32 -4.17 10.66 -6.38
N LYS A 33 -4.50 9.93 -7.42
CA LYS A 33 -5.90 9.72 -7.84
C LYS A 33 -6.64 8.70 -6.98
N TRP A 34 -5.91 7.76 -6.37
CA TRP A 34 -6.54 6.68 -5.62
C TRP A 34 -5.93 6.42 -4.25
N TYR A 35 -4.68 6.82 -4.03
CA TYR A 35 -3.90 6.54 -2.82
C TYR A 35 -3.84 7.81 -1.94
N PHE A 36 -2.73 8.02 -1.23
CA PHE A 36 -2.55 9.21 -0.40
C PHE A 36 -2.14 10.41 -1.24
N ASP A 37 -2.91 11.48 -1.20
CA ASP A 37 -2.56 12.73 -1.91
C ASP A 37 -1.44 13.50 -1.19
N SER A 38 -1.11 13.10 0.04
CA SER A 38 -0.02 13.69 0.82
C SER A 38 1.36 13.18 0.41
N ILE A 39 1.45 12.13 -0.40
CA ILE A 39 2.73 11.67 -0.93
C ILE A 39 3.28 12.77 -1.85
N HIS A 40 4.43 13.35 -1.50
CA HIS A 40 4.99 14.45 -2.28
C HIS A 40 6.17 14.04 -3.15
N GLU A 41 6.67 12.83 -2.99
CA GLU A 41 7.80 12.31 -3.75
C GLU A 41 7.72 10.79 -3.82
N PHE A 42 7.94 10.22 -5.00
CA PHE A 42 7.98 8.78 -5.18
C PHE A 42 8.82 8.42 -6.38
N LYS A 43 9.78 7.52 -6.17
CA LYS A 43 10.64 6.95 -7.24
C LYS A 43 10.62 5.45 -7.11
N THR A 44 10.47 4.75 -8.23
CA THR A 44 10.38 3.29 -8.27
C THR A 44 11.79 2.69 -8.32
N GLU A 45 12.52 2.85 -7.23
CA GLU A 45 13.93 2.41 -7.11
C GLU A 45 14.13 1.76 -5.74
N VAL A 46 14.81 0.62 -5.70
CA VAL A 46 15.18 -0.03 -4.44
C VAL A 46 16.06 0.90 -3.61
N GLY A 47 15.72 1.06 -2.34
CA GLY A 47 16.42 1.95 -1.42
C GLY A 47 15.83 3.35 -1.35
N PHE A 48 14.89 3.70 -2.24
CA PHE A 48 14.23 5.01 -2.17
C PHE A 48 13.39 5.09 -0.90
N LYS A 49 13.50 6.23 -0.20
CA LYS A 49 12.75 6.51 1.03
C LYS A 49 11.90 7.75 0.85
N THR A 50 10.70 7.71 1.40
CA THR A 50 9.83 8.88 1.45
C THR A 50 9.04 8.86 2.75
N GLN A 51 8.53 10.01 3.16
CA GLN A 51 7.64 10.09 4.31
C GLN A 51 6.61 11.19 4.09
N PHE A 52 5.45 11.02 4.69
CA PHE A 52 4.36 11.98 4.62
C PHE A 52 3.47 11.82 5.85
N LYS A 53 2.79 12.89 6.24
CA LYS A 53 2.01 12.92 7.47
C LYS A 53 0.51 12.92 7.19
N ILE A 54 -0.20 12.05 7.88
CA ILE A 54 -1.67 11.99 7.87
C ILE A 54 -2.14 12.23 9.30
N GLU A 55 -3.19 13.02 9.45
CA GLU A 55 -3.82 13.23 10.75
C GLU A 55 -5.22 12.61 10.73
N ASN A 56 -5.58 11.90 11.79
CA ASN A 56 -6.87 11.26 11.92
C ASN A 56 -7.28 11.21 13.39
N GLU A 57 -8.48 11.70 13.69
CA GLU A 57 -9.04 11.65 15.05
C GLU A 57 -8.09 12.23 16.11
N GLY A 58 -7.39 13.32 15.78
CA GLY A 58 -6.46 13.97 16.68
C GLY A 58 -5.10 13.28 16.83
N ARG A 59 -4.87 12.21 16.08
CA ARG A 59 -3.59 11.50 16.08
C ARG A 59 -2.83 11.80 14.79
N SER A 60 -1.50 11.86 14.90
CA SER A 60 -0.61 12.11 13.76
C SER A 60 0.09 10.80 13.36
N PHE A 61 0.11 10.53 12.07
CA PHE A 61 0.76 9.35 11.52
C PHE A 61 1.72 9.77 10.41
N THR A 62 3.00 9.90 10.73
CA THR A 62 4.03 10.14 9.74
C THR A 62 4.43 8.80 9.16
N HIS A 63 3.93 8.54 7.96
CA HIS A 63 4.21 7.30 7.22
C HIS A 63 5.62 7.36 6.69
N LYS A 64 6.39 6.30 6.93
CA LYS A 64 7.78 6.19 6.46
C LYS A 64 7.88 4.93 5.60
N TRP A 65 8.19 5.11 4.34
CA TRP A 65 8.31 4.02 3.37
C TRP A 65 9.75 3.90 2.88
N GLU A 66 10.17 2.67 2.68
CA GLU A 66 11.43 2.35 2.00
C GLU A 66 11.18 1.23 1.01
N ILE A 67 11.49 1.46 -0.27
CA ILE A 67 11.30 0.46 -1.31
C ILE A 67 12.38 -0.60 -1.19
N THR A 68 11.96 -1.87 -1.08
CA THR A 68 12.87 -3.01 -0.88
C THR A 68 12.97 -3.92 -2.09
N GLN A 69 11.98 -3.90 -2.98
CA GLN A 69 11.99 -4.76 -4.17
C GLN A 69 11.19 -4.11 -5.29
N VAL A 70 11.72 -4.16 -6.50
CA VAL A 70 11.04 -3.69 -7.72
C VAL A 70 11.31 -4.68 -8.85
N GLU A 71 10.23 -5.20 -9.43
CA GLU A 71 10.27 -5.99 -10.66
C GLU A 71 9.29 -5.32 -11.63
N PRO A 72 9.78 -4.55 -12.61
CA PRO A 72 8.90 -3.73 -13.46
C PRO A 72 7.75 -4.53 -14.07
N PHE A 73 6.55 -3.96 -13.98
CA PHE A 73 5.30 -4.54 -14.47
C PHE A 73 4.84 -5.80 -13.73
N LYS A 74 5.51 -6.18 -12.64
CA LYS A 74 5.19 -7.38 -11.87
C LYS A 74 4.95 -7.11 -10.39
N LEU A 75 5.85 -6.33 -9.76
CA LEU A 75 5.88 -6.30 -8.30
C LEU A 75 6.62 -5.06 -7.80
N ILE A 76 6.06 -4.43 -6.78
CA ILE A 76 6.76 -3.45 -5.95
C ILE A 76 6.48 -3.77 -4.49
N LYS A 77 7.53 -3.70 -3.66
CA LYS A 77 7.43 -3.99 -2.24
C LYS A 77 8.16 -2.91 -1.45
N TYR A 78 7.55 -2.45 -0.36
CA TYR A 78 8.18 -1.48 0.51
C TYR A 78 7.82 -1.73 1.97
N ASN A 79 8.71 -1.24 2.86
CA ASN A 79 8.46 -1.23 4.29
C ASN A 79 7.52 -0.09 4.63
N TRP A 80 6.75 -0.29 5.71
CA TRP A 80 5.77 0.69 6.17
C TRP A 80 5.89 0.82 7.68
N GLU A 81 6.30 1.98 8.17
CA GLU A 81 6.37 2.26 9.60
C GLU A 81 5.90 3.69 9.87
N PHE A 82 5.76 4.02 11.15
CA PHE A 82 5.29 5.33 11.59
C PHE A 82 6.31 5.94 12.54
N GLU A 83 6.58 7.24 12.38
CA GLU A 83 7.51 7.96 13.24
C GLU A 83 7.05 7.96 14.70
N GLU A 84 5.74 8.10 14.94
CA GLU A 84 5.17 8.33 16.26
C GLU A 84 4.93 7.05 17.06
N TYR A 85 4.92 5.90 16.41
CA TYR A 85 4.53 4.64 17.04
C TYR A 85 5.44 3.49 16.65
N PRO A 86 5.63 2.50 17.56
CA PRO A 86 6.38 1.30 17.18
C PRO A 86 5.57 0.41 16.24
N GLY A 87 6.26 -0.43 15.51
CA GLY A 87 5.65 -1.38 14.58
C GLY A 87 6.16 -1.18 13.17
N LYS A 88 6.13 -2.27 12.40
CA LYS A 88 6.60 -2.26 11.02
C LYS A 88 5.91 -3.35 10.23
N ALA A 89 5.53 -3.03 9.00
CA ALA A 89 4.95 -3.99 8.07
C ALA A 89 5.71 -3.93 6.74
N THR A 90 5.55 -4.98 5.95
CA THR A 90 5.95 -4.97 4.54
C THR A 90 4.68 -5.01 3.72
N VAL A 91 4.65 -4.22 2.65
CA VAL A 91 3.52 -4.14 1.74
C VAL A 91 4.01 -4.48 0.34
N GLU A 92 3.36 -5.47 -0.28
CA GLU A 92 3.69 -5.92 -1.63
C GLU A 92 2.49 -5.74 -2.53
N PHE A 93 2.70 -5.08 -3.67
CA PHE A 93 1.73 -5.02 -4.76
C PHE A 93 2.24 -5.93 -5.87
N LYS A 94 1.49 -6.97 -6.18
CA LYS A 94 1.84 -7.94 -7.22
C LYS A 94 0.80 -7.92 -8.32
N ILE A 95 1.26 -7.79 -9.56
CA ILE A 95 0.39 -7.76 -10.74
C ILE A 95 0.39 -9.14 -11.38
N LEU A 96 -0.80 -9.66 -11.65
CA LEU A 96 -0.99 -10.99 -12.22
C LEU A 96 -1.90 -10.87 -13.44
N LYS A 97 -1.65 -11.73 -14.43
CA LYS A 97 -2.53 -11.85 -15.59
C LYS A 97 -3.61 -12.88 -15.25
N GLU A 98 -4.86 -12.54 -15.50
CA GLU A 98 -5.98 -13.47 -15.28
C GLU A 98 -6.93 -13.37 -16.47
N ASP A 99 -6.85 -14.33 -17.37
CA ASP A 99 -7.57 -14.34 -18.65
C ASP A 99 -7.27 -13.05 -19.42
N ASN A 100 -8.30 -12.26 -19.74
CA ASN A 100 -8.13 -10.98 -20.43
C ASN A 100 -8.07 -9.79 -19.44
N LEU A 101 -8.03 -10.09 -18.14
CA LEU A 101 -8.06 -9.09 -17.09
C LEU A 101 -6.70 -8.99 -16.40
N THR A 102 -6.49 -7.92 -15.67
CA THR A 102 -5.30 -7.73 -14.85
C THR A 102 -5.70 -7.77 -13.38
N LYS A 103 -5.04 -8.61 -12.60
CA LYS A 103 -5.30 -8.71 -11.16
C LYS A 103 -4.17 -8.04 -10.38
N LEU A 104 -4.52 -7.27 -9.37
CA LEU A 104 -3.58 -6.73 -8.40
C LEU A 104 -3.81 -7.41 -7.06
N ARG A 105 -2.75 -7.99 -6.49
CA ARG A 105 -2.78 -8.59 -5.15
C ARG A 105 -1.95 -7.73 -4.21
N LEU A 106 -2.61 -7.20 -3.20
CA LEU A 106 -1.96 -6.49 -2.10
C LEU A 106 -1.72 -7.50 -0.97
N THR A 107 -0.47 -7.60 -0.50
CA THR A 107 -0.13 -8.44 0.66
C THR A 107 0.56 -7.55 1.69
N ASP A 108 0.00 -7.52 2.90
CA ASP A 108 0.50 -6.72 4.02
C ASP A 108 0.86 -7.66 5.15
N ILE A 109 2.15 -7.68 5.52
CA ILE A 109 2.68 -8.58 6.54
C ILE A 109 3.32 -7.75 7.65
N VAL A 110 2.88 -7.97 8.89
CA VAL A 110 3.47 -7.31 10.06
C VAL A 110 4.76 -8.04 10.42
N ILE A 111 5.87 -7.30 10.50
CA ILE A 111 7.18 -7.85 10.88
C ILE A 111 7.67 -7.36 12.23
N GLU A 112 7.06 -6.30 12.77
CA GLU A 112 7.24 -5.84 14.14
C GLU A 112 5.87 -5.40 14.65
N ASP A 113 5.51 -5.82 15.87
CA ASP A 113 4.17 -5.57 16.41
C ASP A 113 3.85 -4.09 16.53
N PHE A 114 2.63 -3.72 16.10
CA PHE A 114 2.07 -2.40 16.35
C PHE A 114 1.40 -2.39 17.71
N THR A 115 1.30 -1.18 18.31
CA THR A 115 0.67 -1.04 19.63
C THR A 115 -0.84 -1.33 19.55
N ASP A 116 -1.40 -1.87 20.63
CA ASP A 116 -2.81 -2.28 20.70
C ASP A 116 -3.78 -1.14 20.99
N ASP A 117 -3.29 -0.02 21.51
CA ASP A 117 -4.14 1.07 21.99
C ASP A 117 -4.45 2.13 20.93
N ILE A 118 -4.02 1.93 19.68
CA ILE A 118 -4.30 2.80 18.56
C ILE A 118 -5.31 2.12 17.63
N PRO A 119 -6.53 2.66 17.50
CA PRO A 119 -7.57 2.02 16.68
C PRO A 119 -7.18 1.79 15.22
N GLU A 120 -6.41 2.73 14.65
CA GLU A 120 -5.98 2.64 13.26
C GLU A 120 -5.03 1.45 12.99
N PHE A 121 -4.43 0.89 14.05
CA PHE A 121 -3.50 -0.24 13.92
C PHE A 121 -4.17 -1.60 14.12
N LYS A 122 -5.49 -1.63 14.25
CA LYS A 122 -6.22 -2.90 14.33
C LYS A 122 -6.37 -3.51 12.94
N ARG A 123 -6.37 -4.84 12.90
CA ARG A 123 -6.45 -5.57 11.63
C ARG A 123 -7.64 -5.15 10.79
N GLU A 124 -8.83 -5.06 11.39
CA GLU A 124 -10.04 -4.69 10.67
C GLU A 124 -9.96 -3.28 10.08
N SER A 125 -9.29 -2.36 10.76
CA SER A 125 -9.08 -1.00 10.27
C SER A 125 -8.15 -1.02 9.05
N CYS A 126 -7.10 -1.80 9.11
CA CYS A 126 -6.12 -1.93 8.03
C CYS A 126 -6.75 -2.60 6.79
N VAL A 127 -7.51 -3.67 6.99
CA VAL A 127 -8.24 -4.34 5.90
C VAL A 127 -9.20 -3.36 5.23
N GLY A 128 -9.98 -2.63 6.04
CA GLY A 128 -10.91 -1.63 5.53
C GLY A 128 -10.22 -0.53 4.73
N GLY A 129 -9.05 -0.08 5.18
CA GLY A 129 -8.26 0.91 4.48
C GLY A 129 -7.78 0.42 3.11
N TRP A 130 -7.29 -0.83 3.04
CA TRP A 130 -6.85 -1.42 1.77
C TRP A 130 -8.02 -1.61 0.80
N GLU A 131 -9.16 -2.08 1.30
CA GLU A 131 -10.35 -2.22 0.47
C GLU A 131 -10.81 -0.87 -0.07
N TYR A 132 -10.78 0.18 0.76
CA TYR A 132 -11.12 1.53 0.35
C TYR A 132 -10.19 2.02 -0.79
N PHE A 133 -8.89 1.89 -0.62
CA PHE A 133 -7.93 2.32 -1.64
C PHE A 133 -8.06 1.51 -2.93
N LEU A 134 -8.17 0.19 -2.85
CA LEU A 134 -8.27 -0.62 -4.06
C LEU A 134 -9.60 -0.43 -4.78
N ASN A 135 -10.67 -0.09 -4.06
CA ASN A 135 -11.92 0.29 -4.70
C ASN A 135 -11.77 1.62 -5.45
N ARG A 136 -11.06 2.59 -4.87
CA ARG A 136 -10.78 3.85 -5.56
C ARG A 136 -9.91 3.63 -6.80
N LEU A 137 -8.92 2.75 -6.69
CA LEU A 137 -8.08 2.39 -7.83
C LEU A 137 -8.91 1.80 -8.96
N LYS A 138 -9.86 0.92 -8.61
CA LYS A 138 -10.76 0.33 -9.59
C LYS A 138 -11.63 1.39 -10.28
N GLU A 139 -12.18 2.33 -9.53
CA GLU A 139 -12.95 3.45 -10.09
C GLU A 139 -12.09 4.29 -11.04
N TYR A 140 -10.84 4.50 -10.68
CA TYR A 140 -9.91 5.29 -11.50
C TYR A 140 -9.56 4.60 -12.82
N LEU A 141 -9.33 3.29 -12.78
CA LEU A 141 -8.85 2.53 -13.95
C LEU A 141 -9.96 1.96 -14.83
N ASP A 142 -11.12 1.68 -14.28
CA ASP A 142 -12.25 1.10 -15.02
C ASP A 142 -13.23 2.20 -15.57
#